data_84bb466589b1542c981fd64594048dfa
#
_entry.id   84bb466589b1542c981fd64594048dfa
#
_cell.length_a   1.000
_cell.length_b   1.000
_cell.length_c   1.000
_cell.angle_alpha   90.00
_cell.angle_beta   90.00
_cell.angle_gamma   90.00
#
_symmetry.space_group_name_H-M   'P 1'
#
loop_
_entity.id
_entity.type
_entity.pdbx_description
1 polymer ?
#
loop_
_entity_poly.entity_id
_entity_poly.type
_entity_poly.pdbx_seq_one_letter_code
_entity_poly.pdbx_strand_id
1 'polypeptide(L)'
;MDTTGRVMATSNWRDVDSYLGEDLSFRAYFQNAVRGQPGRFYGIGSTNGEPGYYLAHGLEEHGKIIGVAVVKVRLEALEERWQRARLEAFVSDENGIIILSSDPARRLKAVRPLSDDTKERLARSLQYYWATLNELQPLAREQLDTGTEKLTFPANSEVVADDREVTYLAQTRPL
;
A
#
# COMPACT_ATOMS: atom_id res chain seq x y z
N MET A 1 -1.33 -16.43 -12.71
CA MET A 1 -2.70 -16.10 -13.21
C MET A 1 -2.74 -16.31 -14.71
N ASP A 2 -3.89 -16.66 -15.24
CA ASP A 2 -4.08 -16.66 -16.70
C ASP A 2 -4.26 -15.24 -17.26
N THR A 3 -4.45 -15.12 -18.57
CA THR A 3 -4.62 -13.81 -19.23
C THR A 3 -5.98 -13.16 -18.98
N THR A 4 -6.92 -13.84 -18.34
CA THR A 4 -8.23 -13.31 -17.93
C THR A 4 -8.23 -12.78 -16.51
N GLY A 5 -7.17 -13.03 -15.73
CA GLY A 5 -7.03 -12.59 -14.34
C GLY A 5 -7.43 -13.65 -13.31
N ARG A 6 -7.74 -14.86 -13.72
CA ARG A 6 -8.02 -15.97 -12.81
C ARG A 6 -6.73 -16.55 -12.24
N VAL A 7 -6.68 -16.75 -10.93
CA VAL A 7 -5.54 -17.36 -10.25
C VAL A 7 -5.52 -18.87 -10.51
N MET A 8 -4.53 -19.33 -11.27
CA MET A 8 -4.39 -20.74 -11.67
C MET A 8 -3.50 -21.53 -10.71
N ALA A 9 -2.61 -20.86 -9.99
CA ALA A 9 -1.74 -21.47 -8.98
C ALA A 9 -1.36 -20.42 -7.95
N THR A 10 -1.15 -20.85 -6.71
CA THR A 10 -0.70 -19.99 -5.60
C THR A 10 0.09 -20.82 -4.59
N SER A 11 1.05 -20.19 -3.91
CA SER A 11 1.88 -20.85 -2.89
C SER A 11 1.07 -21.32 -1.68
N ASN A 12 -0.03 -20.63 -1.36
CA ASN A 12 -0.94 -20.95 -0.25
C ASN A 12 -2.16 -21.80 -0.70
N TRP A 13 -2.01 -22.64 -1.72
CA TRP A 13 -3.12 -23.37 -2.33
C TRP A 13 -3.88 -24.33 -1.38
N ARG A 14 -3.27 -24.69 -0.24
CA ARG A 14 -3.88 -25.55 0.80
C ARG A 14 -4.55 -24.77 1.92
N ASP A 15 -4.34 -23.45 1.96
CA ASP A 15 -4.85 -22.62 3.05
C ASP A 15 -6.31 -22.25 2.80
N VAL A 16 -7.05 -21.99 3.87
CA VAL A 16 -8.48 -21.62 3.79
C VAL A 16 -8.66 -20.30 3.05
N ASP A 17 -7.68 -19.41 3.15
CA ASP A 17 -7.63 -18.11 2.49
C ASP A 17 -6.83 -18.14 1.17
N SER A 18 -6.80 -19.30 0.52
CA SER A 18 -6.14 -19.48 -0.77
C SER A 18 -6.76 -18.60 -1.85
N TYR A 19 -5.91 -17.99 -2.65
CA TYR A 19 -6.33 -17.21 -3.83
C TYR A 19 -6.68 -18.08 -5.05
N LEU A 20 -6.55 -19.40 -4.95
CA LEU A 20 -6.78 -20.31 -6.09
C LEU A 20 -8.20 -20.18 -6.64
N GLY A 21 -8.31 -19.89 -7.94
CA GLY A 21 -9.60 -19.72 -8.62
C GLY A 21 -10.20 -18.31 -8.53
N GLU A 22 -9.64 -17.42 -7.71
CA GLU A 22 -10.09 -16.05 -7.59
C GLU A 22 -9.92 -15.28 -8.90
N ASP A 23 -10.86 -14.37 -9.18
CA ASP A 23 -10.77 -13.41 -10.27
C ASP A 23 -10.20 -12.09 -9.73
N LEU A 24 -8.98 -11.76 -10.12
CA LEU A 24 -8.28 -10.54 -9.75
C LEU A 24 -7.98 -9.66 -10.96
N SER A 25 -8.77 -9.78 -12.03
CA SER A 25 -8.65 -9.02 -13.27
C SER A 25 -8.79 -7.50 -13.07
N PHE A 26 -9.53 -7.07 -12.03
CA PHE A 26 -9.74 -5.67 -11.68
C PHE A 26 -8.52 -5.01 -11.04
N ARG A 27 -7.55 -5.78 -10.58
CA ARG A 27 -6.37 -5.27 -9.89
C ARG A 27 -5.41 -4.57 -10.86
N ALA A 28 -4.99 -3.35 -10.51
CA ALA A 28 -4.10 -2.53 -11.34
C ALA A 28 -2.78 -3.26 -11.69
N TYR A 29 -2.20 -4.01 -10.75
CA TYR A 29 -0.99 -4.78 -11.03
C TYR A 29 -1.17 -5.83 -12.12
N PHE A 30 -2.34 -6.50 -12.16
CA PHE A 30 -2.66 -7.46 -13.21
C PHE A 30 -2.86 -6.76 -14.55
N GLN A 31 -3.64 -5.66 -14.56
CA GLN A 31 -3.93 -4.90 -15.77
C GLN A 31 -2.68 -4.34 -16.45
N ASN A 32 -1.67 -3.95 -15.68
CA ASN A 32 -0.38 -3.53 -16.20
C ASN A 32 0.42 -4.73 -16.74
N ALA A 33 0.52 -5.80 -15.94
CA ALA A 33 1.34 -6.96 -16.29
C ALA A 33 0.84 -7.70 -17.53
N VAL A 34 -0.47 -7.82 -17.73
CA VAL A 34 -1.05 -8.46 -18.91
C VAL A 34 -0.81 -7.65 -20.20
N ARG A 35 -0.48 -6.36 -20.08
CA ARG A 35 -0.06 -5.49 -21.19
C ARG A 35 1.46 -5.45 -21.40
N GLY A 36 2.21 -6.28 -20.69
CA GLY A 36 3.67 -6.33 -20.76
C GLY A 36 4.39 -5.25 -19.94
N GLN A 37 3.67 -4.52 -19.09
CA GLN A 37 4.25 -3.52 -18.20
C GLN A 37 4.41 -4.08 -16.79
N PRO A 38 5.49 -3.74 -16.05
CA PRO A 38 5.60 -4.12 -14.65
C PRO A 38 4.42 -3.62 -13.82
N GLY A 39 3.74 -4.53 -13.11
CA GLY A 39 2.67 -4.20 -12.17
C GLY A 39 3.24 -3.99 -10.78
N ARG A 40 2.98 -2.84 -10.17
CA ARG A 40 3.30 -2.53 -8.79
C ARG A 40 2.04 -2.01 -8.10
N PHE A 41 1.77 -2.48 -6.91
CA PHE A 41 0.54 -2.14 -6.22
C PHE A 41 0.68 -2.41 -4.73
N TYR A 42 0.36 -1.44 -3.91
CA TYR A 42 0.07 -1.68 -2.50
C TYR A 42 -1.45 -1.68 -2.30
N GLY A 43 -1.95 -2.61 -1.52
CA GLY A 43 -3.37 -2.64 -1.21
C GLY A 43 -3.73 -3.73 -0.23
N ILE A 44 -5.00 -3.76 0.13
CA ILE A 44 -5.58 -4.77 1.01
C ILE A 44 -6.06 -5.94 0.16
N GLY A 45 -5.69 -7.16 0.55
CA GLY A 45 -6.14 -8.39 -0.10
C GLY A 45 -7.65 -8.55 -0.01
N SER A 46 -8.32 -8.77 -1.15
CA SER A 46 -9.77 -8.96 -1.20
C SER A 46 -10.24 -10.25 -0.53
N THR A 47 -9.36 -11.24 -0.44
CA THR A 47 -9.68 -12.58 0.08
C THR A 47 -9.45 -12.67 1.59
N ASN A 48 -8.33 -12.15 2.09
CA ASN A 48 -7.95 -12.30 3.50
C ASN A 48 -7.88 -10.98 4.29
N GLY A 49 -8.15 -9.84 3.65
CA GLY A 49 -8.09 -8.53 4.31
C GLY A 49 -6.69 -8.06 4.73
N GLU A 50 -5.64 -8.81 4.38
CA GLU A 50 -4.28 -8.45 4.76
C GLU A 50 -3.66 -7.46 3.78
N PRO A 51 -2.97 -6.43 4.28
CA PRO A 51 -2.22 -5.53 3.43
C PRO A 51 -1.03 -6.26 2.79
N GLY A 52 -0.60 -5.77 1.64
CA GLY A 52 0.57 -6.31 0.95
C GLY A 52 1.03 -5.43 -0.19
N TYR A 53 2.30 -5.57 -0.54
CA TYR A 53 2.85 -5.00 -1.75
C TYR A 53 2.93 -6.07 -2.83
N TYR A 54 2.27 -5.82 -3.94
CA TYR A 54 2.16 -6.76 -5.04
C TYR A 54 3.07 -6.33 -6.18
N LEU A 55 3.91 -7.25 -6.63
CA LEU A 55 4.74 -7.14 -7.81
C LEU A 55 4.22 -8.12 -8.85
N ALA A 56 3.93 -7.65 -10.04
CA ALA A 56 3.41 -8.49 -11.12
C ALA A 56 4.20 -8.30 -12.40
N HIS A 57 4.38 -9.40 -13.13
CA HIS A 57 5.05 -9.40 -14.43
C HIS A 57 4.35 -10.36 -15.39
N GLY A 58 4.21 -9.93 -16.65
CA GLY A 58 3.70 -10.79 -17.71
C GLY A 58 4.64 -11.96 -17.97
N LEU A 59 4.08 -13.16 -18.08
CA LEU A 59 4.79 -14.35 -18.56
C LEU A 59 4.67 -14.37 -20.08
N GLU A 60 5.80 -14.28 -20.76
CA GLU A 60 5.86 -14.17 -22.21
C GLU A 60 6.35 -15.48 -22.84
N GLU A 61 5.68 -15.90 -23.89
CA GLU A 61 6.09 -16.98 -24.77
C GLU A 61 5.91 -16.57 -26.23
N HIS A 62 6.97 -16.67 -27.04
CA HIS A 62 6.97 -16.29 -28.46
C HIS A 62 6.40 -14.87 -28.73
N GLY A 63 6.73 -13.90 -27.88
CA GLY A 63 6.28 -12.51 -28.00
C GLY A 63 4.81 -12.27 -27.60
N LYS A 64 4.17 -13.24 -26.94
CA LYS A 64 2.81 -13.10 -26.43
C LYS A 64 2.77 -13.31 -24.94
N ILE A 65 2.01 -12.49 -24.24
CA ILE A 65 1.73 -12.71 -22.82
C ILE A 65 0.76 -13.90 -22.70
N ILE A 66 1.21 -14.96 -22.02
CA ILE A 66 0.46 -16.19 -21.78
C ILE A 66 -0.10 -16.27 -20.36
N GLY A 67 0.29 -15.36 -19.49
CA GLY A 67 -0.15 -15.31 -18.10
C GLY A 67 0.55 -14.20 -17.33
N VAL A 68 0.30 -14.14 -16.04
CA VAL A 68 0.88 -13.16 -15.13
C VAL A 68 1.40 -13.84 -13.87
N ALA A 69 2.68 -13.63 -13.55
CA ALA A 69 3.26 -13.98 -12.26
C ALA A 69 3.08 -12.83 -11.27
N VAL A 70 2.68 -13.14 -10.04
CA VAL A 70 2.48 -12.16 -8.97
C VAL A 70 3.19 -12.61 -7.70
N VAL A 71 3.91 -11.69 -7.08
CA VAL A 71 4.51 -11.88 -5.75
C VAL A 71 3.86 -10.90 -4.79
N LYS A 72 3.25 -11.41 -3.70
CA LYS A 72 2.81 -10.60 -2.56
C LYS A 72 3.93 -10.54 -1.54
N VAL A 73 4.41 -9.34 -1.25
CA VAL A 73 5.40 -9.07 -0.20
C VAL A 73 4.67 -8.53 1.02
N ARG A 74 4.83 -9.21 2.14
CA ARG A 74 4.36 -8.72 3.45
C ARG A 74 5.40 -7.78 4.03
N LEU A 75 4.94 -6.64 4.55
CA LEU A 75 5.81 -5.54 4.98
C LEU A 75 5.88 -5.40 6.50
N GLU A 76 5.14 -6.22 7.25
CA GLU A 76 5.07 -6.19 8.71
C GLU A 76 6.44 -6.36 9.37
N ALA A 77 7.29 -7.21 8.81
CA ALA A 77 8.64 -7.42 9.32
C ALA A 77 9.51 -6.15 9.30
N LEU A 78 9.24 -5.21 8.37
CA LEU A 78 9.91 -3.91 8.31
C LEU A 78 9.39 -2.99 9.43
N GLU A 79 8.08 -2.93 9.62
CA GLU A 79 7.46 -2.15 10.70
C GLU A 79 7.94 -2.61 12.07
N GLU A 80 7.99 -3.94 12.33
CA GLU A 80 8.54 -4.51 13.54
C GLU A 80 10.00 -4.13 13.79
N ARG A 81 10.82 -4.06 12.73
CA ARG A 81 12.22 -3.62 12.85
C ARG A 81 12.30 -2.16 13.26
N TRP A 82 11.46 -1.29 12.67
CA TRP A 82 11.39 0.12 13.05
C TRP A 82 10.98 0.29 14.51
N GLN A 83 9.95 -0.45 14.96
CA GLN A 83 9.50 -0.43 16.35
C GLN A 83 10.60 -0.88 17.32
N ARG A 84 11.28 -2.00 17.04
CA ARG A 84 12.40 -2.49 17.85
C ARG A 84 13.57 -1.50 17.91
N ALA A 85 13.86 -0.83 16.81
CA ALA A 85 14.89 0.20 16.73
C ALA A 85 14.42 1.56 17.33
N ARG A 86 13.17 1.68 17.78
CA ARG A 86 12.54 2.92 18.21
C ARG A 86 12.66 4.04 17.17
N LEU A 87 12.57 3.66 15.90
CA LEU A 87 12.65 4.56 14.78
C LEU A 87 11.25 5.05 14.43
N GLU A 88 11.02 6.36 14.53
CA GLU A 88 9.80 7.01 14.07
C GLU A 88 9.84 7.15 12.54
N ALA A 89 9.10 6.30 11.84
CA ALA A 89 9.09 6.27 10.38
C ALA A 89 7.72 5.89 9.80
N PHE A 90 7.41 6.43 8.64
CA PHE A 90 6.30 5.97 7.82
C PHE A 90 6.62 6.08 6.33
N VAL A 91 5.88 5.32 5.53
CA VAL A 91 5.86 5.42 4.06
C VAL A 91 4.43 5.65 3.62
N SER A 92 4.20 6.60 2.73
CA SER A 92 2.91 6.82 2.07
C SER A 92 2.96 6.47 0.59
N ASP A 93 1.79 6.13 0.04
CA ASP A 93 1.60 6.00 -1.40
C ASP A 93 1.54 7.37 -2.11
N GLU A 94 1.32 7.37 -3.42
CA GLU A 94 1.19 8.55 -4.26
C GLU A 94 -0.01 9.45 -3.87
N ASN A 95 -1.00 8.91 -3.17
CA ASN A 95 -2.16 9.65 -2.69
C ASN A 95 -1.91 10.28 -1.31
N GLY A 96 -0.77 9.97 -0.68
CA GLY A 96 -0.44 10.37 0.68
C GLY A 96 -1.07 9.48 1.76
N ILE A 97 -1.52 8.27 1.41
CA ILE A 97 -2.06 7.31 2.37
C ILE A 97 -0.89 6.54 2.96
N ILE A 98 -0.77 6.54 4.29
CA ILE A 98 0.29 5.83 5.01
C ILE A 98 0.10 4.32 4.84
N ILE A 99 1.05 3.68 4.17
CA ILE A 99 1.04 2.25 3.87
C ILE A 99 1.95 1.43 4.80
N LEU A 100 2.93 2.06 5.42
CA LEU A 100 3.81 1.51 6.44
C LEU A 100 4.02 2.54 7.53
N SER A 101 4.07 2.11 8.78
CA SER A 101 4.37 2.99 9.89
C SER A 101 4.96 2.22 11.07
N SER A 102 5.95 2.82 11.75
CA SER A 102 6.42 2.37 13.06
C SER A 102 5.33 2.44 14.12
N ASP A 103 4.34 3.33 13.93
CA ASP A 103 3.13 3.45 14.72
C ASP A 103 1.93 2.86 13.95
N PRO A 104 1.42 1.68 14.35
CA PRO A 104 0.31 1.03 13.66
C PRO A 104 -0.98 1.87 13.58
N ALA A 105 -1.21 2.77 14.54
CA ALA A 105 -2.41 3.62 14.58
C ALA A 105 -2.41 4.69 13.47
N ARG A 106 -1.28 4.95 12.81
CA ARG A 106 -1.16 5.86 11.67
C ARG A 106 -1.41 5.18 10.33
N ARG A 107 -1.38 3.86 10.27
CA ARG A 107 -1.58 3.11 9.03
C ARG A 107 -2.96 3.37 8.45
N LEU A 108 -3.03 3.47 7.12
CA LEU A 108 -4.24 3.80 6.34
C LEU A 108 -4.85 5.17 6.63
N LYS A 109 -4.09 6.08 7.26
CA LYS A 109 -4.47 7.48 7.37
C LYS A 109 -3.81 8.29 6.24
N ALA A 110 -4.52 9.30 5.74
CA ALA A 110 -4.02 10.18 4.69
C ALA A 110 -3.36 11.42 5.30
N VAL A 111 -2.09 11.70 4.96
CA VAL A 111 -1.34 12.88 5.45
C VAL A 111 -1.72 14.18 4.74
N ARG A 112 -2.68 14.10 3.80
CA ARG A 112 -3.29 15.24 3.09
C ARG A 112 -4.73 14.90 2.74
N PRO A 113 -5.59 15.91 2.54
CA PRO A 113 -6.98 15.68 2.12
C PRO A 113 -7.03 14.91 0.81
N LEU A 114 -7.92 13.92 0.74
CA LEU A 114 -8.18 13.17 -0.48
C LEU A 114 -9.27 13.88 -1.29
N SER A 115 -8.98 14.20 -2.54
CA SER A 115 -9.99 14.72 -3.47
C SER A 115 -11.07 13.68 -3.74
N ASP A 116 -12.26 14.12 -4.14
CA ASP A 116 -13.37 13.22 -4.44
C ASP A 116 -13.05 12.30 -5.63
N ASP A 117 -12.34 12.79 -6.64
CA ASP A 117 -11.83 11.97 -7.75
C ASP A 117 -10.87 10.87 -7.26
N THR A 118 -9.98 11.18 -6.32
CA THR A 118 -9.10 10.18 -5.70
C THR A 118 -9.90 9.15 -4.92
N LYS A 119 -10.89 9.57 -4.13
CA LYS A 119 -11.76 8.65 -3.38
C LYS A 119 -12.53 7.71 -4.31
N GLU A 120 -13.09 8.23 -5.41
CA GLU A 120 -13.78 7.41 -6.41
C GLU A 120 -12.84 6.41 -7.12
N ARG A 121 -11.63 6.85 -7.47
CA ARG A 121 -10.63 5.99 -8.10
C ARG A 121 -10.19 4.87 -7.16
N LEU A 122 -9.95 5.16 -5.88
CA LEU A 122 -9.60 4.19 -4.86
C LEU A 122 -10.73 3.19 -4.61
N ALA A 123 -11.98 3.67 -4.58
CA ALA A 123 -13.17 2.82 -4.44
C ALA A 123 -13.31 1.86 -5.63
N ARG A 124 -13.14 2.34 -6.87
CA ARG A 124 -13.21 1.50 -8.08
C ARG A 124 -12.11 0.46 -8.16
N SER A 125 -10.90 0.79 -7.74
CA SER A 125 -9.75 -0.15 -7.74
C SER A 125 -9.80 -1.16 -6.60
N LEU A 126 -10.66 -0.96 -5.61
CA LEU A 126 -10.72 -1.71 -4.36
C LEU A 126 -9.35 -1.78 -3.66
N GLN A 127 -8.52 -0.74 -3.81
CA GLN A 127 -7.15 -0.71 -3.31
C GLN A 127 -7.11 -0.89 -1.79
N TYR A 128 -7.95 -0.17 -1.08
CA TYR A 128 -8.04 -0.20 0.38
C TYR A 128 -9.35 -0.84 0.88
N TYR A 129 -9.99 -1.60 0.06
CA TYR A 129 -11.23 -2.37 0.12
C TYR A 129 -12.17 -2.07 1.29
N TRP A 130 -11.85 -2.53 2.52
CA TRP A 130 -12.69 -2.34 3.71
C TRP A 130 -12.26 -1.16 4.59
N ALA A 131 -11.13 -0.52 4.29
CA ALA A 131 -10.56 0.46 5.18
C ALA A 131 -11.29 1.80 5.08
N THR A 132 -11.59 2.36 6.24
CA THR A 132 -11.95 3.77 6.34
C THR A 132 -10.69 4.60 6.29
N LEU A 133 -10.53 5.40 5.23
CA LEU A 133 -9.38 6.28 5.04
C LEU A 133 -9.65 7.59 5.77
N ASN A 134 -9.17 7.68 7.01
CA ASN A 134 -9.26 8.91 7.80
C ASN A 134 -8.08 9.84 7.48
N GLU A 135 -8.29 11.14 7.59
CA GLU A 135 -7.23 12.12 7.45
C GLU A 135 -6.41 12.20 8.75
N LEU A 136 -5.09 12.22 8.60
CA LEU A 136 -4.14 12.54 9.65
C LEU A 136 -3.53 13.91 9.31
N GLN A 137 -4.17 14.97 9.75
CA GLN A 137 -3.68 16.32 9.49
C GLN A 137 -2.44 16.62 10.33
N PRO A 138 -1.33 17.03 9.72
CA PRO A 138 -0.19 17.53 10.49
C PRO A 138 -0.54 18.85 11.19
N LEU A 139 0.00 19.03 12.39
CA LEU A 139 -0.07 20.31 13.13
C LEU A 139 0.67 21.42 12.38
N ALA A 140 1.78 21.06 11.74
CA ALA A 140 2.57 21.96 10.92
C ALA A 140 3.14 21.24 9.70
N ARG A 141 3.23 21.99 8.58
CA ARG A 141 3.84 21.55 7.33
C ARG A 141 4.74 22.67 6.81
N GLU A 142 5.99 22.36 6.57
CA GLU A 142 6.99 23.30 6.07
C GLU A 142 7.70 22.68 4.85
N GLN A 143 7.64 23.35 3.70
CA GLN A 143 8.38 22.93 2.52
C GLN A 143 9.84 23.36 2.66
N LEU A 144 10.77 22.43 2.63
CA LEU A 144 12.20 22.68 2.76
C LEU A 144 12.87 22.88 1.39
N ASP A 145 12.54 21.98 0.43
CA ASP A 145 13.00 22.05 -0.95
C ASP A 145 12.06 21.30 -1.89
N THR A 146 12.43 21.18 -3.18
CA THR A 146 11.65 20.42 -4.14
C THR A 146 11.64 18.93 -3.78
N GLY A 147 10.51 18.45 -3.26
CA GLY A 147 10.29 17.05 -2.89
C GLY A 147 10.60 16.70 -1.44
N THR A 148 11.06 17.68 -0.62
CA THR A 148 11.31 17.47 0.81
C THR A 148 10.45 18.41 1.64
N GLU A 149 9.68 17.85 2.56
CA GLU A 149 8.85 18.59 3.50
C GLU A 149 9.05 18.12 4.94
N LYS A 150 8.84 19.02 5.89
CA LYS A 150 8.83 18.72 7.32
C LYS A 150 7.38 18.66 7.78
N LEU A 151 7.01 17.57 8.42
CA LEU A 151 5.66 17.31 8.91
C LEU A 151 5.71 17.12 10.43
N THR A 152 4.92 17.87 11.15
CA THR A 152 4.78 17.74 12.60
C THR A 152 3.39 17.21 12.93
N PHE A 153 3.32 16.14 13.70
CA PHE A 153 2.08 15.52 14.17
C PHE A 153 2.04 15.47 15.68
N PRO A 154 0.85 15.40 16.30
CA PRO A 154 0.75 15.08 17.71
C PRO A 154 1.37 13.69 17.94
N ALA A 155 2.04 13.51 19.07
CA ALA A 155 2.41 12.17 19.51
C ALA A 155 1.15 11.33 19.66
N ASN A 156 1.22 10.07 19.27
CA ASN A 156 0.04 9.22 19.33
C ASN A 156 -0.23 8.82 20.78
N SER A 157 -1.30 9.33 21.37
CA SER A 157 -1.58 9.25 22.79
C SER A 157 -2.68 8.25 23.14
N GLU A 158 -2.77 7.09 22.45
CA GLU A 158 -3.65 6.01 22.95
C GLU A 158 -3.11 5.37 24.24
N VAL A 159 -1.84 5.59 24.60
CA VAL A 159 -1.19 4.95 25.76
C VAL A 159 -0.75 5.95 26.82
N VAL A 160 -0.49 7.20 26.49
CA VAL A 160 -0.10 8.26 27.46
C VAL A 160 -0.62 9.60 26.97
N ALA A 161 -1.30 10.35 27.82
CA ALA A 161 -1.63 11.75 27.58
C ALA A 161 -0.32 12.56 27.58
N ASP A 162 0.34 12.65 26.44
CA ASP A 162 1.61 13.31 26.25
C ASP A 162 1.46 14.37 25.15
N ASP A 163 1.62 15.63 25.52
CA ASP A 163 1.58 16.78 24.60
C ASP A 163 2.81 16.87 23.67
N ARG A 164 3.62 15.80 23.58
CA ARG A 164 4.78 15.79 22.70
C ARG A 164 4.35 15.81 21.25
N GLU A 165 5.13 16.50 20.45
CA GLU A 165 5.02 16.55 19.01
C GLU A 165 6.11 15.64 18.38
N VAL A 166 5.76 14.98 17.28
CA VAL A 166 6.73 14.19 16.50
C VAL A 166 6.89 14.83 15.14
N THR A 167 8.13 15.13 14.79
CA THR A 167 8.47 15.75 13.52
C THR A 167 9.15 14.76 12.59
N TYR A 168 8.64 14.67 11.37
CA TYR A 168 9.16 13.85 10.29
C TYR A 168 9.77 14.70 9.19
N LEU A 169 10.86 14.22 8.63
CA LEU A 169 11.36 14.69 7.35
C LEU A 169 10.80 13.76 6.25
N ALA A 170 9.87 14.26 5.46
CA ALA A 170 9.24 13.51 4.40
C ALA A 170 9.89 13.83 3.06
N GLN A 171 10.22 12.80 2.26
CA GLN A 171 10.79 12.95 0.94
C GLN A 171 9.96 12.18 -0.08
N THR A 172 9.54 12.87 -1.15
CA THR A 172 8.87 12.26 -2.29
C THR A 172 9.91 11.74 -3.28
N ARG A 173 9.80 10.47 -3.68
CA ARG A 173 10.64 9.84 -4.71
C ARG A 173 9.74 9.20 -5.76
N PRO A 174 9.97 9.43 -7.07
CA PRO A 174 9.33 8.63 -8.10
C PRO A 174 9.83 7.17 -8.00
N LEU A 175 8.92 6.22 -8.19
CA LEU A 175 9.21 4.78 -8.24
C LEU A 175 9.47 4.31 -9.65
#